data_16a2afb6babaece5e5768bc28ac19bb1
#
_entry.id   16a2afb6babaece5e5768bc28ac19bb1
#
_cell.length_a   1.000
_cell.length_b   1.000
_cell.length_c   1.000
_cell.angle_alpha   90.00
_cell.angle_beta   90.00
_cell.angle_gamma   90.00
#
_symmetry.space_group_name_H-M   'P 1'
#
loop_
_entity.id
_entity.type
_entity.pdbx_description
1 polymer ?
#
loop_
_entity_poly.entity_id
_entity_poly.type
_entity_poly.pdbx_seq_one_letter_code
_entity_poly.pdbx_strand_id
1 'polypeptide(L)'
;VAYSGLVDGDTFNGTYTGAFSDKNVGTGKTVTITPSYTGADVSNYSITNHADVTANITVRSLNVSGVTASDKTYDGSVTATMNSSSAVYSGFVSGDDFAASYSGVFADANVGTGKTVTITSSYAGADVSNYNITDQTSTTADISAKALTATASASNKVYDGSSAATVTLSLSGFVGSETVTSTNSSTFSDKNVGTGKT
;
A
#
# COMPACT_ATOMS: atom_id res chain seq x y z
N VAL A 1 17.83 -20.57 41.46
CA VAL A 1 19.29 -20.45 41.51
C VAL A 1 19.77 -21.28 42.66
N ALA A 2 20.82 -22.09 42.48
CA ALA A 2 21.46 -22.85 43.55
C ALA A 2 22.71 -22.06 44.00
N TYR A 3 22.87 -21.89 45.29
CA TYR A 3 24.04 -21.30 45.89
C TYR A 3 24.87 -22.43 46.53
N SER A 4 26.14 -22.52 46.21
CA SER A 4 27.08 -23.45 46.86
C SER A 4 27.94 -22.72 47.87
N GLY A 5 28.22 -23.37 49.03
CA GLY A 5 29.06 -22.80 50.10
C GLY A 5 28.29 -21.90 51.09
N LEU A 6 26.95 -21.85 51.01
CA LEU A 6 26.12 -21.17 52.02
C LEU A 6 26.16 -21.98 53.31
N VAL A 7 26.34 -21.30 54.45
CA VAL A 7 26.29 -21.92 55.79
C VAL A 7 24.85 -22.15 56.18
N ASP A 8 24.55 -23.29 56.79
CA ASP A 8 23.20 -23.65 57.18
C ASP A 8 22.65 -22.66 58.24
N GLY A 9 21.46 -22.12 58.01
CA GLY A 9 20.84 -21.10 58.85
C GLY A 9 21.08 -19.66 58.42
N ASP A 10 22.02 -19.39 57.50
CA ASP A 10 22.25 -18.03 57.01
C ASP A 10 21.14 -17.56 56.07
N THR A 11 20.82 -16.27 56.14
CA THR A 11 19.82 -15.63 55.29
C THR A 11 20.48 -15.00 54.08
N PHE A 12 20.15 -15.54 52.90
CA PHE A 12 20.69 -15.08 51.65
C PHE A 12 19.61 -15.13 50.55
N ASN A 13 19.38 -14.02 49.87
CA ASN A 13 18.46 -13.94 48.76
C ASN A 13 19.11 -13.21 47.57
N GLY A 14 19.06 -13.83 46.38
CA GLY A 14 19.58 -13.23 45.15
C GLY A 14 18.50 -13.04 44.12
N THR A 15 18.44 -11.86 43.55
CA THR A 15 17.63 -11.53 42.38
C THR A 15 18.54 -11.23 41.18
N TYR A 16 18.04 -11.48 39.96
CA TYR A 16 18.80 -11.34 38.75
C TYR A 16 17.95 -10.64 37.69
N THR A 17 18.53 -9.67 36.97
CA THR A 17 17.98 -9.10 35.77
C THR A 17 18.90 -9.40 34.61
N GLY A 18 18.32 -9.56 33.40
CA GLY A 18 19.10 -9.79 32.19
C GLY A 18 18.72 -8.77 31.13
N ALA A 19 19.70 -8.26 30.40
CA ALA A 19 19.50 -7.36 29.28
C ALA A 19 20.24 -7.85 28.05
N PHE A 20 19.57 -7.89 26.90
CA PHE A 20 20.23 -8.12 25.62
C PHE A 20 21.13 -6.95 25.25
N SER A 21 22.18 -7.21 24.48
CA SER A 21 23.11 -6.18 23.97
C SER A 21 22.43 -5.10 23.13
N ASP A 22 21.37 -5.47 22.39
CA ASP A 22 20.46 -4.59 21.64
C ASP A 22 19.12 -5.29 21.38
N LYS A 23 18.14 -4.55 20.82
CA LYS A 23 16.76 -5.03 20.55
C LYS A 23 16.60 -5.88 19.29
N ASN A 24 17.61 -5.89 18.40
CA ASN A 24 17.46 -6.42 17.06
C ASN A 24 17.49 -7.94 17.02
N VAL A 25 16.85 -8.49 16.00
CA VAL A 25 16.89 -9.92 15.68
C VAL A 25 18.34 -10.40 15.51
N GLY A 26 18.64 -11.55 16.09
CA GLY A 26 19.95 -12.15 15.99
C GLY A 26 20.07 -13.43 16.81
N THR A 27 21.05 -14.25 16.46
CA THR A 27 21.38 -15.50 17.17
C THR A 27 22.60 -15.31 18.07
N GLY A 28 22.60 -16.00 19.21
CA GLY A 28 23.73 -15.97 20.13
C GLY A 28 24.04 -14.60 20.70
N LYS A 29 23.03 -13.74 20.84
CA LYS A 29 23.19 -12.38 21.40
C LYS A 29 23.54 -12.47 22.89
N THR A 30 24.50 -11.65 23.32
CA THR A 30 24.87 -11.57 24.74
C THR A 30 23.72 -11.03 25.56
N VAL A 31 23.44 -11.70 26.66
CA VAL A 31 22.54 -11.25 27.71
C VAL A 31 23.39 -10.98 28.94
N THR A 32 23.59 -9.70 29.27
CA THR A 32 24.32 -9.29 30.45
C THR A 32 23.47 -9.53 31.70
N ILE A 33 24.02 -10.27 32.66
CA ILE A 33 23.36 -10.61 33.92
C ILE A 33 23.77 -9.62 34.99
N THR A 34 22.80 -8.95 35.59
CA THR A 34 23.01 -8.06 36.72
C THR A 34 22.39 -8.69 37.97
N PRO A 35 23.20 -9.22 38.90
CA PRO A 35 22.71 -9.75 40.16
C PRO A 35 22.50 -8.66 41.20
N SER A 36 21.60 -8.94 42.15
CA SER A 36 21.40 -8.16 43.39
C SER A 36 21.20 -9.12 44.55
N TYR A 37 21.95 -8.97 45.62
CA TYR A 37 21.92 -9.85 46.78
C TYR A 37 21.47 -9.12 48.00
N THR A 38 20.62 -9.79 48.80
CA THR A 38 20.07 -9.26 50.05
C THR A 38 20.05 -10.37 51.12
N GLY A 39 20.04 -10.00 52.40
CA GLY A 39 20.04 -10.91 53.53
C GLY A 39 20.99 -10.41 54.62
N ALA A 40 20.74 -10.80 55.86
CA ALA A 40 21.55 -10.33 56.99
C ALA A 40 23.00 -10.81 56.89
N ASP A 41 23.23 -11.94 56.26
CA ASP A 41 24.53 -12.63 56.24
C ASP A 41 25.31 -12.41 54.94
N VAL A 42 24.76 -11.63 53.96
CA VAL A 42 25.37 -11.39 52.62
C VAL A 42 26.82 -10.87 52.73
N SER A 43 27.08 -10.00 53.72
CA SER A 43 28.41 -9.41 53.95
C SER A 43 29.49 -10.44 54.39
N ASN A 44 29.07 -11.63 54.81
CA ASN A 44 29.99 -12.71 55.21
C ASN A 44 30.53 -13.52 54.02
N TYR A 45 30.00 -13.24 52.77
CA TYR A 45 30.31 -14.02 51.58
C TYR A 45 31.06 -13.22 50.52
N SER A 46 32.04 -13.84 49.89
CA SER A 46 32.63 -13.38 48.64
C SER A 46 31.90 -14.07 47.47
N ILE A 47 31.09 -13.32 46.73
CA ILE A 47 30.18 -13.87 45.71
C ILE A 47 30.84 -13.80 44.34
N THR A 48 31.04 -14.98 43.70
CA THR A 48 31.40 -15.06 42.31
C THR A 48 30.14 -15.09 41.46
N ASN A 49 29.93 -14.03 40.69
CA ASN A 49 28.75 -13.90 39.84
C ASN A 49 28.80 -14.83 38.62
N HIS A 50 27.63 -15.24 38.15
CA HIS A 50 27.51 -15.95 36.90
C HIS A 50 27.99 -15.05 35.73
N ALA A 51 28.69 -15.61 34.75
CA ALA A 51 29.06 -14.91 33.54
C ALA A 51 27.81 -14.62 32.68
N ASP A 52 27.94 -13.64 31.80
CA ASP A 52 26.93 -13.38 30.79
C ASP A 52 26.58 -14.65 29.98
N VAL A 53 25.35 -14.75 29.54
CA VAL A 53 24.84 -15.86 28.73
C VAL A 53 24.45 -15.38 27.34
N THR A 54 24.08 -16.31 26.44
CA THR A 54 23.60 -15.97 25.11
C THR A 54 22.18 -16.47 24.91
N ALA A 55 21.39 -15.70 24.14
CA ALA A 55 20.07 -16.08 23.71
C ALA A 55 19.79 -15.50 22.31
N ASN A 56 18.68 -15.93 21.68
CA ASN A 56 18.27 -15.44 20.37
C ASN A 56 17.12 -14.46 20.50
N ILE A 57 17.12 -13.44 19.65
CA ILE A 57 15.93 -12.63 19.35
C ILE A 57 15.46 -13.05 17.96
N THR A 58 14.22 -13.53 17.85
CA THR A 58 13.65 -14.02 16.58
C THR A 58 12.79 -12.96 15.91
N VAL A 59 12.64 -13.06 14.58
CA VAL A 59 11.79 -12.16 13.78
C VAL A 59 10.35 -12.16 14.29
N ARG A 60 9.71 -10.99 14.26
CA ARG A 60 8.31 -10.80 14.58
C ARG A 60 7.46 -10.79 13.32
N SER A 61 6.33 -11.50 13.32
CA SER A 61 5.38 -11.44 12.20
C SER A 61 4.68 -10.09 12.16
N LEU A 62 4.61 -9.51 10.96
CA LEU A 62 3.93 -8.24 10.64
C LEU A 62 3.00 -8.47 9.45
N ASN A 63 1.68 -8.31 9.65
CA ASN A 63 0.69 -8.44 8.58
C ASN A 63 0.22 -7.06 8.13
N VAL A 64 0.24 -6.82 6.81
CA VAL A 64 -0.21 -5.57 6.19
C VAL A 64 -1.58 -5.78 5.55
N SER A 65 -2.51 -4.86 5.82
CA SER A 65 -3.86 -4.85 5.27
C SER A 65 -4.43 -3.43 5.19
N GLY A 66 -5.60 -3.26 4.58
CA GLY A 66 -6.30 -1.95 4.51
C GLY A 66 -5.73 -0.97 3.49
N VAL A 67 -4.80 -1.41 2.62
CA VAL A 67 -4.33 -0.60 1.48
C VAL A 67 -5.38 -0.67 0.37
N THR A 68 -5.81 0.47 -0.14
CA THR A 68 -6.85 0.59 -1.17
C THR A 68 -6.32 1.29 -2.42
N ALA A 69 -7.02 1.13 -3.54
CA ALA A 69 -6.79 1.90 -4.75
C ALA A 69 -7.97 2.85 -4.99
N SER A 70 -7.70 4.00 -5.58
CA SER A 70 -8.73 4.95 -5.98
C SER A 70 -9.33 4.55 -7.34
N ASP A 71 -10.64 4.77 -7.48
CA ASP A 71 -11.28 4.73 -8.79
C ASP A 71 -10.70 5.80 -9.72
N LYS A 72 -10.75 5.54 -11.03
CA LYS A 72 -10.31 6.51 -12.02
C LYS A 72 -11.22 6.55 -13.24
N THR A 73 -11.12 7.62 -14.01
CA THR A 73 -11.66 7.69 -15.36
C THR A 73 -10.64 7.11 -16.34
N TYR A 74 -11.13 6.45 -17.37
CA TYR A 74 -10.30 5.87 -18.43
C TYR A 74 -9.28 6.89 -18.98
N ASP A 75 -8.02 6.51 -18.94
CA ASP A 75 -6.87 7.31 -19.38
C ASP A 75 -5.89 6.49 -20.26
N GLY A 76 -6.26 5.26 -20.61
CA GLY A 76 -5.44 4.35 -21.41
C GLY A 76 -4.32 3.67 -20.62
N SER A 77 -4.13 3.98 -19.34
CA SER A 77 -3.06 3.41 -18.52
C SER A 77 -3.60 2.38 -17.52
N VAL A 78 -2.71 1.50 -17.06
CA VAL A 78 -2.99 0.52 -15.99
C VAL A 78 -2.53 1.01 -14.62
N THR A 79 -1.91 2.18 -14.52
CA THR A 79 -1.42 2.71 -13.22
C THR A 79 -2.59 3.02 -12.29
N ALA A 80 -2.52 2.53 -11.05
CA ALA A 80 -3.47 2.83 -9.99
C ALA A 80 -2.87 3.81 -8.96
N THR A 81 -3.70 4.73 -8.49
CA THR A 81 -3.35 5.59 -7.34
C THR A 81 -3.66 4.83 -6.07
N MET A 82 -2.64 4.56 -5.25
CA MET A 82 -2.80 3.84 -4.00
C MET A 82 -3.11 4.79 -2.83
N ASN A 83 -3.93 4.31 -1.90
CA ASN A 83 -4.25 4.99 -0.65
C ASN A 83 -3.92 4.06 0.53
N SER A 84 -2.99 4.49 1.37
CA SER A 84 -2.55 3.78 2.56
C SER A 84 -2.98 4.44 3.87
N SER A 85 -3.86 5.44 3.84
CA SER A 85 -4.33 6.15 5.05
C SER A 85 -5.03 5.23 6.06
N SER A 86 -5.62 4.14 5.58
CA SER A 86 -6.29 3.10 6.40
C SER A 86 -5.45 1.83 6.52
N ALA A 87 -4.16 1.86 6.15
CA ALA A 87 -3.29 0.70 6.26
C ALA A 87 -3.12 0.29 7.73
N VAL A 88 -3.24 -1.01 7.98
CA VAL A 88 -3.09 -1.63 9.28
C VAL A 88 -1.84 -2.52 9.26
N TYR A 89 -0.98 -2.33 10.25
CA TYR A 89 0.26 -3.07 10.46
C TYR A 89 0.13 -3.93 11.71
N SER A 90 -0.54 -5.08 11.59
CA SER A 90 -0.76 -5.97 12.74
C SER A 90 0.52 -6.68 13.14
N GLY A 91 0.98 -6.44 14.37
CA GLY A 91 2.26 -6.94 14.90
C GLY A 91 3.36 -5.87 14.94
N PHE A 92 3.12 -4.67 14.45
CA PHE A 92 4.09 -3.57 14.53
C PHE A 92 4.40 -3.18 15.99
N VAL A 93 5.65 -2.87 16.28
CA VAL A 93 6.10 -2.37 17.57
C VAL A 93 6.21 -0.85 17.49
N SER A 94 5.45 -0.17 18.34
CA SER A 94 5.44 1.31 18.37
C SER A 94 6.83 1.85 18.71
N GLY A 95 7.28 2.81 17.92
CA GLY A 95 8.59 3.45 18.07
C GLY A 95 9.71 2.85 17.22
N ASP A 96 9.45 1.75 16.51
CA ASP A 96 10.41 1.24 15.52
C ASP A 96 10.47 2.15 14.29
N ASP A 97 11.66 2.25 13.70
CA ASP A 97 11.90 2.96 12.44
C ASP A 97 11.43 2.07 11.26
N PHE A 98 10.25 2.41 10.74
CA PHE A 98 9.56 1.66 9.69
C PHE A 98 8.76 2.60 8.80
N ALA A 99 8.98 2.52 7.49
CA ALA A 99 8.22 3.23 6.48
C ALA A 99 7.75 2.26 5.40
N ALA A 100 6.52 2.42 4.91
CA ALA A 100 5.95 1.63 3.84
C ALA A 100 5.52 2.51 2.67
N SER A 101 5.74 2.05 1.44
CA SER A 101 5.23 2.66 0.22
C SER A 101 4.59 1.61 -0.67
N TYR A 102 3.61 2.03 -1.47
CA TYR A 102 2.79 1.14 -2.29
C TYR A 102 2.66 1.68 -3.70
N SER A 103 2.76 0.80 -4.68
CA SER A 103 2.36 1.04 -6.07
C SER A 103 1.32 0.02 -6.49
N GLY A 104 0.47 0.38 -7.46
CA GLY A 104 -0.63 -0.47 -7.90
C GLY A 104 -0.77 -0.47 -9.41
N VAL A 105 -1.19 -1.63 -9.94
CA VAL A 105 -1.43 -1.82 -11.37
C VAL A 105 -2.76 -2.54 -11.57
N PHE A 106 -3.67 -1.94 -12.35
CA PHE A 106 -4.90 -2.60 -12.79
C PHE A 106 -4.58 -3.79 -13.69
N ALA A 107 -5.43 -4.81 -13.67
CA ALA A 107 -5.29 -6.00 -14.52
C ALA A 107 -5.27 -5.66 -16.04
N ASP A 108 -6.02 -4.63 -16.45
CA ASP A 108 -6.02 -4.03 -17.77
C ASP A 108 -6.54 -2.58 -17.70
N ALA A 109 -6.40 -1.80 -18.78
CA ALA A 109 -6.81 -0.40 -18.84
C ALA A 109 -8.32 -0.19 -19.15
N ASN A 110 -9.09 -1.24 -19.47
CA ASN A 110 -10.47 -1.09 -19.93
C ASN A 110 -11.42 -0.66 -18.79
N VAL A 111 -12.52 -0.04 -19.17
CA VAL A 111 -13.62 0.30 -18.28
C VAL A 111 -14.19 -0.94 -17.62
N GLY A 112 -14.50 -0.85 -16.35
CA GLY A 112 -15.08 -1.95 -15.57
C GLY A 112 -15.16 -1.62 -14.09
N THR A 113 -16.01 -2.36 -13.37
CA THR A 113 -16.18 -2.26 -11.93
C THR A 113 -15.47 -3.40 -11.20
N GLY A 114 -15.02 -3.15 -10.00
CA GLY A 114 -14.35 -4.14 -9.15
C GLY A 114 -13.10 -4.75 -9.80
N LYS A 115 -12.39 -4.00 -10.63
CA LYS A 115 -11.19 -4.48 -11.31
C LYS A 115 -10.07 -4.72 -10.32
N THR A 116 -9.40 -5.86 -10.45
CA THR A 116 -8.25 -6.19 -9.59
C THR A 116 -7.11 -5.21 -9.83
N VAL A 117 -6.59 -4.69 -8.74
CA VAL A 117 -5.34 -3.93 -8.68
C VAL A 117 -4.31 -4.74 -7.92
N THR A 118 -3.24 -5.15 -8.60
CA THR A 118 -2.10 -5.80 -7.97
C THR A 118 -1.27 -4.76 -7.23
N ILE A 119 -0.94 -5.04 -5.96
CA ILE A 119 -0.18 -4.16 -5.08
C ILE A 119 1.27 -4.64 -5.04
N THR A 120 2.21 -3.71 -5.16
CA THR A 120 3.62 -3.91 -4.86
C THR A 120 4.00 -3.04 -3.68
N SER A 121 4.48 -3.66 -2.61
CA SER A 121 4.92 -2.99 -1.37
C SER A 121 6.42 -2.81 -1.36
N SER A 122 6.89 -1.75 -0.70
CA SER A 122 8.30 -1.53 -0.41
C SER A 122 8.43 -0.96 0.99
N TYR A 123 9.39 -1.47 1.76
CA TYR A 123 9.60 -1.13 3.17
C TYR A 123 11.00 -0.58 3.38
N ALA A 124 11.11 0.46 4.21
CA ALA A 124 12.36 1.10 4.58
C ALA A 124 12.38 1.42 6.08
N GLY A 125 13.56 1.59 6.65
CA GLY A 125 13.78 1.87 8.06
C GLY A 125 14.75 0.89 8.70
N ALA A 126 15.41 1.30 9.77
CA ALA A 126 16.44 0.50 10.44
C ALA A 126 15.90 -0.78 11.07
N ASP A 127 14.61 -0.80 11.45
CA ASP A 127 13.98 -1.90 12.17
C ASP A 127 13.24 -2.90 11.27
N VAL A 128 13.17 -2.67 9.94
CA VAL A 128 12.45 -3.54 8.99
C VAL A 128 12.93 -5.00 9.06
N SER A 129 14.23 -5.21 9.24
CA SER A 129 14.83 -6.55 9.33
C SER A 129 14.37 -7.36 10.56
N ASN A 130 13.76 -6.73 11.55
CA ASN A 130 13.20 -7.38 12.73
C ASN A 130 11.84 -8.05 12.45
N TYR A 131 11.28 -7.86 11.25
CA TYR A 131 9.95 -8.33 10.88
C TYR A 131 9.98 -9.35 9.75
N ASN A 132 9.10 -10.35 9.86
CA ASN A 132 8.67 -11.20 8.75
C ASN A 132 7.34 -10.65 8.24
N ILE A 133 7.38 -9.95 7.08
CA ILE A 133 6.24 -9.17 6.57
C ILE A 133 5.39 -10.04 5.65
N THR A 134 4.08 -10.06 5.90
CA THR A 134 3.07 -10.63 5.02
C THR A 134 2.29 -9.50 4.38
N ASP A 135 2.44 -9.35 3.07
CA ASP A 135 1.85 -8.26 2.29
C ASP A 135 0.37 -8.48 1.95
N GLN A 136 -0.37 -7.38 1.83
CA GLN A 136 -1.58 -7.34 1.03
C GLN A 136 -1.19 -7.27 -0.45
N THR A 137 -1.53 -8.30 -1.23
CA THR A 137 -1.08 -8.43 -2.63
C THR A 137 -2.03 -7.82 -3.65
N SER A 138 -3.28 -7.53 -3.27
CA SER A 138 -4.29 -6.96 -4.19
C SER A 138 -5.38 -6.20 -3.46
N THR A 139 -6.06 -5.36 -4.24
CA THR A 139 -7.32 -4.69 -3.89
C THR A 139 -8.17 -4.56 -5.15
N THR A 140 -9.30 -3.84 -5.09
CA THR A 140 -10.15 -3.56 -6.26
C THR A 140 -10.45 -2.08 -6.36
N ALA A 141 -10.66 -1.59 -7.61
CA ALA A 141 -11.14 -0.25 -7.89
C ALA A 141 -11.83 -0.23 -9.25
N ASP A 142 -12.54 0.86 -9.58
CA ASP A 142 -13.29 1.01 -10.81
C ASP A 142 -12.54 1.86 -11.84
N ILE A 143 -12.71 1.52 -13.12
CA ILE A 143 -12.36 2.40 -14.23
C ILE A 143 -13.66 2.82 -14.92
N SER A 144 -14.02 4.09 -14.84
CA SER A 144 -15.20 4.66 -15.47
C SER A 144 -14.91 5.13 -16.90
N ALA A 145 -15.95 5.21 -17.74
CA ALA A 145 -15.80 5.68 -19.10
C ALA A 145 -15.40 7.16 -19.14
N LYS A 146 -14.52 7.51 -20.06
CA LYS A 146 -14.17 8.89 -20.39
C LYS A 146 -15.25 9.48 -21.32
N ALA A 147 -15.74 10.67 -20.99
CA ALA A 147 -16.69 11.37 -21.83
C ALA A 147 -16.03 11.89 -23.11
N LEU A 148 -16.69 11.65 -24.25
CA LEU A 148 -16.36 12.28 -25.53
C LEU A 148 -17.39 13.38 -25.82
N THR A 149 -16.93 14.45 -26.49
CA THR A 149 -17.79 15.52 -26.98
C THR A 149 -17.94 15.43 -28.49
N ALA A 150 -19.17 15.44 -28.97
CA ALA A 150 -19.49 15.50 -30.38
C ALA A 150 -19.96 16.89 -30.78
N THR A 151 -19.40 17.46 -31.85
CA THR A 151 -19.86 18.70 -32.44
C THR A 151 -20.21 18.44 -33.94
N ALA A 152 -21.26 19.07 -34.40
CA ALA A 152 -21.69 18.91 -35.78
C ALA A 152 -21.78 20.27 -36.47
N SER A 153 -21.42 20.31 -37.77
CA SER A 153 -21.61 21.47 -38.63
C SER A 153 -22.23 21.03 -39.94
N ALA A 154 -23.21 21.79 -40.45
CA ALA A 154 -23.86 21.53 -41.73
C ALA A 154 -23.29 22.47 -42.80
N SER A 155 -23.14 21.97 -44.01
CA SER A 155 -22.73 22.77 -45.18
C SER A 155 -23.94 23.34 -45.87
N ASN A 156 -23.81 24.57 -46.34
CA ASN A 156 -24.78 25.13 -47.31
C ASN A 156 -24.79 24.33 -48.62
N LYS A 157 -25.92 24.25 -49.29
CA LYS A 157 -26.03 23.65 -50.60
C LYS A 157 -26.85 24.51 -51.56
N VAL A 158 -26.63 24.32 -52.84
CA VAL A 158 -27.48 24.86 -53.89
C VAL A 158 -28.77 24.00 -53.96
N TYR A 159 -29.92 24.60 -54.27
CA TYR A 159 -31.18 23.88 -54.47
C TYR A 159 -31.04 22.77 -55.52
N ASP A 160 -31.33 21.54 -55.13
CA ASP A 160 -31.25 20.33 -55.96
C ASP A 160 -32.56 19.51 -55.90
N GLY A 161 -33.61 20.05 -55.35
CA GLY A 161 -34.91 19.38 -55.20
C GLY A 161 -35.00 18.38 -54.04
N SER A 162 -33.93 18.20 -53.26
CA SER A 162 -33.91 17.29 -52.10
C SER A 162 -33.68 18.02 -50.77
N SER A 163 -34.02 17.36 -49.66
CA SER A 163 -33.73 17.84 -48.30
C SER A 163 -32.44 17.25 -47.72
N ALA A 164 -31.69 16.39 -48.49
CA ALA A 164 -30.47 15.80 -47.97
C ALA A 164 -29.45 16.88 -47.58
N ALA A 165 -28.83 16.75 -46.45
CA ALA A 165 -27.80 17.65 -45.92
C ALA A 165 -26.45 16.95 -45.78
N THR A 166 -25.38 17.72 -46.03
CA THR A 166 -24.02 17.27 -45.70
C THR A 166 -23.63 17.81 -44.33
N VAL A 167 -23.39 16.92 -43.38
CA VAL A 167 -22.97 17.26 -42.00
C VAL A 167 -21.59 16.67 -41.73
N THR A 168 -20.72 17.49 -41.18
CA THR A 168 -19.43 17.03 -40.65
C THR A 168 -19.58 16.88 -39.11
N LEU A 169 -19.27 15.68 -38.59
CA LEU A 169 -19.21 15.39 -37.18
C LEU A 169 -17.75 15.38 -36.75
N SER A 170 -17.45 16.11 -35.64
CA SER A 170 -16.15 16.12 -35.00
C SER A 170 -16.30 15.60 -33.56
N LEU A 171 -15.48 14.60 -33.23
CA LEU A 171 -15.40 14.03 -31.88
C LEU A 171 -14.11 14.49 -31.21
N SER A 172 -14.17 14.81 -29.92
CA SER A 172 -13.01 15.20 -29.11
C SER A 172 -13.04 14.56 -27.74
N GLY A 173 -11.88 14.52 -27.06
CA GLY A 173 -11.75 13.93 -25.72
C GLY A 173 -11.10 12.54 -25.73
N PHE A 174 -10.61 12.07 -26.87
CA PHE A 174 -9.90 10.79 -26.97
C PHE A 174 -8.64 10.74 -26.11
N VAL A 175 -8.21 9.52 -25.75
CA VAL A 175 -6.93 9.25 -25.12
C VAL A 175 -5.91 8.89 -26.19
N GLY A 176 -4.79 9.61 -26.20
CA GLY A 176 -3.70 9.34 -27.15
C GLY A 176 -4.16 9.42 -28.62
N SER A 177 -3.92 8.38 -29.39
CA SER A 177 -4.27 8.26 -30.80
C SER A 177 -5.54 7.44 -31.06
N GLU A 178 -6.38 7.20 -30.05
CA GLU A 178 -7.63 6.46 -30.21
C GLU A 178 -8.59 7.20 -31.14
N THR A 179 -9.36 6.44 -31.93
CA THR A 179 -10.34 6.98 -32.87
C THR A 179 -11.65 6.20 -32.78
N VAL A 180 -12.75 6.90 -33.04
CA VAL A 180 -14.07 6.30 -33.20
C VAL A 180 -14.59 6.69 -34.59
N THR A 181 -15.03 5.72 -35.36
CA THR A 181 -15.75 6.01 -36.62
C THR A 181 -17.21 6.29 -36.33
N SER A 182 -17.73 7.35 -36.90
CA SER A 182 -19.14 7.72 -36.80
C SER A 182 -19.79 7.78 -38.18
N THR A 183 -21.04 7.35 -38.28
CA THR A 183 -21.87 7.54 -39.46
C THR A 183 -23.00 8.49 -39.09
N ASN A 184 -23.33 9.41 -39.96
CA ASN A 184 -24.47 10.30 -39.81
C ASN A 184 -25.34 10.32 -41.05
N SER A 185 -26.62 10.56 -40.90
CA SER A 185 -27.55 10.93 -41.96
C SER A 185 -28.29 12.17 -41.51
N SER A 186 -28.39 13.17 -42.40
CA SER A 186 -28.93 14.46 -42.03
C SER A 186 -29.82 15.01 -43.14
N THR A 187 -30.85 15.69 -42.77
CA THR A 187 -31.76 16.33 -43.73
C THR A 187 -32.10 17.74 -43.23
N PHE A 188 -32.27 18.68 -44.18
CA PHE A 188 -32.88 19.96 -43.84
C PHE A 188 -34.38 19.78 -43.56
N SER A 189 -34.99 20.69 -42.82
CA SER A 189 -36.41 20.70 -42.46
C SER A 189 -37.32 20.61 -43.70
N ASP A 190 -36.92 21.19 -44.81
CA ASP A 190 -37.58 21.08 -46.13
C ASP A 190 -36.56 21.36 -47.26
N LYS A 191 -36.96 21.17 -48.50
CA LYS A 191 -36.13 21.35 -49.71
C LYS A 191 -36.04 22.77 -50.24
N ASN A 192 -36.87 23.72 -49.73
CA ASN A 192 -37.00 25.06 -50.31
C ASN A 192 -35.79 25.95 -49.93
N VAL A 193 -35.53 26.96 -50.76
CA VAL A 193 -34.51 27.95 -50.49
C VAL A 193 -34.82 28.73 -49.23
N GLY A 194 -33.81 28.94 -48.36
CA GLY A 194 -33.93 29.69 -47.08
C GLY A 194 -32.59 29.83 -46.38
N THR A 195 -32.51 30.70 -45.37
CA THR A 195 -31.34 30.90 -44.50
C THR A 195 -31.59 30.35 -43.10
N GLY A 196 -30.56 29.83 -42.41
CA GLY A 196 -30.65 29.31 -41.07
C GLY A 196 -31.60 28.11 -40.93
N LYS A 197 -31.73 27.27 -41.94
CA LYS A 197 -32.57 26.07 -41.88
C LYS A 197 -31.96 25.02 -40.94
N THR A 198 -32.82 24.38 -40.17
CA THR A 198 -32.50 23.25 -39.27
C THR A 198 -32.80 21.92 -39.94
#